data_d3cb3c3e125e5676cc9ebce160440577
#
_entry.id   d3cb3c3e125e5676cc9ebce160440577
#
_cell.length_a   1.000
_cell.length_b   1.000
_cell.length_c   1.000
_cell.angle_alpha   90.00
_cell.angle_beta   90.00
_cell.angle_gamma   90.00
#
_symmetry.space_group_name_H-M   'P 1'
#
loop_
_entity.id
_entity.type
_entity.pdbx_description
1 polymer ?
#
loop_
_entity_poly.entity_id
_entity_poly.type
_entity_poly.pdbx_seq_one_letter_code
_entity_poly.pdbx_strand_id
1 'polypeptide(L)'
;MGLLLVFWGYFKPESAEKSVFAEKEENSFKTMAYIGDIENKIKSMTEKITGSADVSVIVSAESGTEYVYVSNESAVGEKNSREYITVKNESGRYELVLAKEVYPEIKGISIACPGGDNSKVRKKIIDSISTAFGISKNRICIVGTK
;
A
#
# COMPACT_ATOMS: atom_id res chain seq x y z
N MET A 1 23.39 -46.98 -36.77
CA MET A 1 23.30 -46.76 -35.31
C MET A 1 23.02 -45.29 -35.06
N GLY A 2 21.80 -44.93 -34.93
CA GLY A 2 21.37 -43.55 -34.68
C GLY A 2 21.33 -43.27 -33.19
N LEU A 3 22.22 -42.36 -32.74
CA LEU A 3 22.14 -41.81 -31.40
C LEU A 3 21.13 -40.67 -31.45
N LEU A 4 19.87 -40.94 -31.10
CA LEU A 4 18.83 -39.95 -30.91
C LEU A 4 19.06 -39.29 -29.54
N LEU A 5 19.83 -38.23 -29.53
CA LEU A 5 19.87 -37.31 -28.43
C LEU A 5 18.57 -36.50 -28.44
N VAL A 6 17.60 -37.00 -27.70
CA VAL A 6 16.42 -36.17 -27.34
C VAL A 6 16.89 -35.14 -26.36
N PHE A 7 17.23 -33.98 -26.88
CA PHE A 7 17.41 -32.75 -26.11
C PHE A 7 16.03 -32.30 -25.68
N TRP A 8 15.55 -32.83 -24.57
CA TRP A 8 14.40 -32.27 -23.91
C TRP A 8 14.84 -30.96 -23.27
N GLY A 9 14.68 -29.91 -24.06
CA GLY A 9 14.91 -28.57 -23.59
C GLY A 9 14.07 -28.33 -22.35
N TYR A 10 14.74 -28.08 -21.24
CA TYR A 10 14.14 -27.50 -20.04
C TYR A 10 13.51 -26.17 -20.44
N PHE A 11 12.25 -26.20 -20.77
CA PHE A 11 11.43 -25.01 -20.89
C PHE A 11 11.13 -24.55 -19.47
N LYS A 12 12.04 -23.77 -18.92
CA LYS A 12 11.82 -23.04 -17.67
C LYS A 12 10.81 -21.93 -17.97
N PRO A 13 9.67 -21.83 -17.32
CA PRO A 13 8.78 -20.70 -17.52
C PRO A 13 9.36 -19.46 -16.84
N GLU A 14 10.23 -18.77 -17.56
CA GLU A 14 10.88 -17.53 -17.11
C GLU A 14 9.91 -16.34 -17.08
N SER A 15 8.71 -16.53 -17.63
CA SER A 15 7.70 -15.46 -17.70
C SER A 15 6.89 -15.25 -16.42
N ALA A 16 6.77 -16.25 -15.57
CA ALA A 16 5.99 -16.15 -14.33
C ALA A 16 6.73 -15.37 -13.22
N GLU A 17 8.06 -15.54 -13.11
CA GLU A 17 8.85 -14.80 -12.13
C GLU A 17 8.95 -13.30 -12.48
N LYS A 18 9.07 -12.95 -13.76
CA LYS A 18 9.12 -11.55 -14.19
C LYS A 18 7.83 -10.78 -13.93
N SER A 19 6.68 -11.43 -14.07
CA SER A 19 5.39 -10.80 -13.79
C SER A 19 5.17 -10.54 -12.30
N VAL A 20 5.58 -11.46 -11.44
CA VAL A 20 5.47 -11.32 -9.97
C VAL A 20 6.40 -10.22 -9.44
N PHE A 21 7.62 -10.12 -9.97
CA PHE A 21 8.55 -9.05 -9.57
C PHE A 21 8.06 -7.67 -10.01
N ALA A 22 7.56 -7.53 -11.25
CA ALA A 22 7.02 -6.27 -11.76
C ALA A 22 5.78 -5.81 -10.98
N GLU A 23 4.88 -6.72 -10.63
CA GLU A 23 3.70 -6.44 -9.82
C GLU A 23 4.07 -6.02 -8.38
N LYS A 24 5.08 -6.65 -7.79
CA LYS A 24 5.58 -6.30 -6.47
C LYS A 24 6.25 -4.92 -6.44
N GLU A 25 7.00 -4.57 -7.47
CA GLU A 25 7.61 -3.23 -7.60
C GLU A 25 6.54 -2.15 -7.81
N GLU A 26 5.54 -2.39 -8.65
CA GLU A 26 4.44 -1.46 -8.88
C GLU A 26 3.62 -1.23 -7.60
N ASN A 27 3.32 -2.29 -6.85
CA ASN A 27 2.62 -2.19 -5.57
C ASN A 27 3.43 -1.43 -4.52
N SER A 28 4.74 -1.63 -4.48
CA SER A 28 5.64 -0.90 -3.59
C SER A 28 5.64 0.60 -3.93
N PHE A 29 5.72 0.94 -5.20
CA PHE A 29 5.69 2.34 -5.67
C PHE A 29 4.36 3.02 -5.33
N LYS A 30 3.23 2.37 -5.56
CA LYS A 30 1.90 2.91 -5.21
C LYS A 30 1.74 3.11 -3.71
N THR A 31 2.22 2.17 -2.92
CA THR A 31 2.23 2.28 -1.45
C THR A 31 3.05 3.49 -0.98
N MET A 32 4.25 3.68 -1.52
CA MET A 32 5.10 4.81 -1.18
C MET A 32 4.47 6.14 -1.60
N ALA A 33 3.86 6.21 -2.78
CA ALA A 33 3.15 7.40 -3.26
C ALA A 33 1.95 7.75 -2.36
N TYR A 34 1.18 6.75 -1.94
CA TYR A 34 0.05 6.92 -1.01
C TYR A 34 0.49 7.44 0.36
N ILE A 35 1.54 6.85 0.94
CA ILE A 35 2.11 7.30 2.22
C ILE A 35 2.62 8.73 2.09
N GLY A 36 3.37 9.05 1.05
CA GLY A 36 3.91 10.39 0.79
C GLY A 36 2.80 11.45 0.63
N ASP A 37 1.69 11.12 -0.01
CA ASP A 37 0.53 12.01 -0.12
C ASP A 37 -0.10 12.32 1.26
N ILE A 38 -0.21 11.31 2.11
CA ILE A 38 -0.72 11.48 3.48
C ILE A 38 0.26 12.32 4.32
N GLU A 39 1.56 12.05 4.25
CA GLU A 39 2.59 12.83 4.95
C GLU A 39 2.54 14.30 4.56
N ASN A 40 2.41 14.60 3.27
CA ASN A 40 2.29 15.97 2.76
C ASN A 40 1.03 16.68 3.25
N LYS A 41 -0.11 15.99 3.28
CA LYS A 41 -1.37 16.53 3.81
C LYS A 41 -1.27 16.84 5.30
N ILE A 42 -0.71 15.93 6.08
CA ILE A 42 -0.50 16.11 7.53
C ILE A 42 0.48 17.24 7.77
N LYS A 43 1.57 17.30 7.02
CA LYS A 43 2.56 18.37 7.11
C LYS A 43 1.92 19.73 6.86
N SER A 44 1.21 19.89 5.76
CA SER A 44 0.53 21.15 5.41
C SER A 44 -0.48 21.59 6.47
N MET A 45 -1.23 20.66 7.03
CA MET A 45 -2.17 20.96 8.12
C MET A 45 -1.44 21.38 9.41
N THR A 46 -0.37 20.69 9.76
CA THR A 46 0.43 21.00 10.95
C THR A 46 1.13 22.35 10.82
N GLU A 47 1.66 22.68 9.65
CA GLU A 47 2.24 23.99 9.35
C GLU A 47 1.23 25.14 9.56
N LYS A 48 -0.02 24.93 9.14
CA LYS A 48 -1.09 25.91 9.37
C LYS A 48 -1.47 26.05 10.84
N ILE A 49 -1.41 24.99 11.62
CA ILE A 49 -1.72 25.03 13.06
C ILE A 49 -0.60 25.68 13.86
N THR A 50 0.65 25.37 13.52
CA THR A 50 1.84 25.88 14.25
C THR A 50 2.30 27.24 13.75
N GLY A 51 1.98 27.58 12.51
CA GLY A 51 2.52 28.78 11.82
C GLY A 51 3.98 28.63 11.39
N SER A 52 4.53 27.41 11.42
CA SER A 52 5.93 27.12 11.07
C SER A 52 6.02 26.13 9.92
N ALA A 53 6.93 26.38 8.99
CA ALA A 53 7.25 25.46 7.90
C ALA A 53 8.22 24.34 8.32
N ASP A 54 8.80 24.42 9.52
CA ASP A 54 9.73 23.40 10.05
C ASP A 54 8.96 22.24 10.69
N VAL A 55 8.28 21.47 9.84
CA VAL A 55 7.48 20.32 10.24
C VAL A 55 7.99 19.07 9.51
N SER A 56 8.27 18.03 10.28
CA SER A 56 8.62 16.70 9.78
C SER A 56 7.53 15.71 10.16
N VAL A 57 7.09 14.90 9.19
CA VAL A 57 6.04 13.90 9.38
C VAL A 57 6.55 12.55 8.88
N ILE A 58 6.31 11.51 9.66
CA ILE A 58 6.58 10.13 9.28
C ILE A 58 5.30 9.33 9.52
N VAL A 59 4.86 8.62 8.48
CA VAL A 59 3.70 7.73 8.51
C VAL A 59 4.17 6.29 8.37
N SER A 60 3.77 5.42 9.29
CA SER A 60 4.00 3.98 9.21
C SER A 60 2.72 3.24 8.83
N ALA A 61 2.85 2.27 7.92
CA ALA A 61 1.77 1.41 7.46
C ALA A 61 2.10 -0.07 7.70
N GLU A 62 1.08 -0.91 7.87
CA GLU A 62 1.29 -2.33 8.19
C GLU A 62 1.61 -3.18 6.98
N SER A 63 0.92 -2.94 5.87
CA SER A 63 1.05 -3.72 4.64
C SER A 63 1.13 -2.81 3.42
N GLY A 64 1.58 -3.36 2.30
CA GLY A 64 1.55 -2.68 1.02
C GLY A 64 0.14 -2.65 0.41
N THR A 65 0.01 -1.98 -0.72
CA THR A 65 -1.21 -2.01 -1.53
C THR A 65 -1.50 -3.44 -1.98
N GLU A 66 -2.73 -3.89 -1.81
CA GLU A 66 -3.20 -5.21 -2.20
C GLU A 66 -4.27 -5.10 -3.29
N TYR A 67 -4.17 -5.94 -4.31
CA TYR A 67 -5.19 -6.06 -5.35
C TYR A 67 -6.08 -7.26 -5.07
N VAL A 68 -7.38 -7.00 -5.02
CA VAL A 68 -8.38 -8.07 -4.91
C VAL A 68 -9.01 -8.27 -6.28
N TYR A 69 -8.81 -9.46 -6.84
CA TYR A 69 -9.40 -9.86 -8.12
C TYR A 69 -10.73 -10.57 -7.93
N VAL A 70 -11.61 -10.45 -8.92
CA VAL A 70 -12.88 -11.16 -8.90
C VAL A 70 -12.61 -12.65 -9.03
N SER A 71 -13.08 -13.44 -8.06
CA SER A 71 -12.98 -14.89 -8.06
C SER A 71 -14.30 -15.52 -7.67
N ASN A 72 -14.64 -16.64 -8.27
CA ASN A 72 -15.71 -17.50 -7.83
C ASN A 72 -15.15 -18.53 -6.86
N GLU A 73 -15.63 -18.50 -5.61
CA GLU A 73 -15.32 -19.53 -4.63
C GLU A 73 -16.43 -20.59 -4.69
N SER A 74 -16.12 -21.77 -5.21
CA SER A 74 -17.00 -22.92 -5.11
C SER A 74 -16.43 -23.92 -4.09
N ALA A 75 -17.14 -24.06 -2.99
CA ALA A 75 -16.86 -25.11 -2.01
C ALA A 75 -17.59 -26.39 -2.46
N VAL A 76 -16.90 -27.25 -3.20
CA VAL A 76 -17.39 -28.60 -3.52
C VAL A 76 -16.44 -29.58 -2.87
N GLY A 77 -16.81 -30.13 -1.71
CA GLY A 77 -16.02 -31.09 -0.96
C GLY A 77 -14.81 -30.47 -0.28
N GLU A 78 -13.80 -31.28 0.04
CA GLU A 78 -12.58 -30.89 0.77
C GLU A 78 -11.57 -30.04 -0.04
N LYS A 79 -11.89 -29.66 -1.28
CA LYS A 79 -11.03 -28.85 -2.13
C LYS A 79 -11.64 -27.46 -2.34
N ASN A 80 -11.07 -26.46 -1.70
CA ASN A 80 -11.31 -25.06 -2.03
C ASN A 80 -10.66 -24.75 -3.38
N SER A 81 -11.44 -24.68 -4.44
CA SER A 81 -10.97 -24.17 -5.73
C SER A 81 -11.38 -22.72 -5.91
N ARG A 82 -10.40 -21.84 -6.10
CA ARG A 82 -10.62 -20.45 -6.51
C ARG A 82 -10.47 -20.36 -8.01
N GLU A 83 -11.53 -19.98 -8.68
CA GLU A 83 -11.49 -19.68 -10.11
C GLU A 83 -11.58 -18.16 -10.29
N TYR A 84 -10.52 -17.56 -10.81
CA TYR A 84 -10.49 -16.13 -11.10
C TYR A 84 -11.23 -15.83 -12.39
N ILE A 85 -12.04 -14.78 -12.37
CA ILE A 85 -12.73 -14.31 -13.58
C ILE A 85 -11.73 -13.53 -14.42
N THR A 86 -11.59 -13.98 -15.68
CA THR A 86 -10.75 -13.32 -16.68
C THR A 86 -11.58 -12.76 -17.80
N VAL A 87 -11.18 -11.62 -18.36
CA VAL A 87 -11.76 -11.05 -19.57
C VAL A 87 -10.70 -10.99 -20.66
N LYS A 88 -11.13 -11.18 -21.89
CA LYS A 88 -10.27 -11.08 -23.06
C LYS A 88 -10.15 -9.62 -23.46
N ASN A 89 -8.93 -9.08 -23.47
CA ASN A 89 -8.69 -7.71 -23.92
C ASN A 89 -8.70 -7.61 -25.46
N GLU A 90 -8.62 -6.39 -25.98
CA GLU A 90 -8.59 -6.12 -27.43
C GLU A 90 -7.44 -6.82 -28.16
N SER A 91 -6.33 -7.11 -27.47
CA SER A 91 -5.20 -7.86 -28.00
C SER A 91 -5.38 -9.38 -27.98
N GLY A 92 -6.52 -9.88 -27.49
CA GLY A 92 -6.83 -11.30 -27.39
C GLY A 92 -6.18 -12.01 -26.20
N ARG A 93 -5.61 -11.30 -25.24
CA ARG A 93 -5.05 -11.84 -23.99
C ARG A 93 -6.10 -11.88 -22.91
N TYR A 94 -6.03 -12.87 -22.04
CA TYR A 94 -6.88 -12.95 -20.86
C TYR A 94 -6.27 -12.14 -19.72
N GLU A 95 -7.06 -11.24 -19.14
CA GLU A 95 -6.67 -10.42 -17.98
C GLU A 95 -7.61 -10.70 -16.82
N LEU A 96 -7.03 -10.70 -15.59
CA LEU A 96 -7.81 -10.82 -14.37
C LEU A 96 -8.67 -9.57 -14.16
N VAL A 97 -9.92 -9.77 -13.73
CA VAL A 97 -10.81 -8.66 -13.41
C VAL A 97 -10.48 -8.14 -12.01
N LEU A 98 -9.96 -6.91 -11.94
CA LEU A 98 -9.69 -6.23 -10.68
C LEU A 98 -11.03 -5.84 -10.02
N ALA A 99 -11.31 -6.40 -8.85
CA ALA A 99 -12.50 -6.06 -8.08
C ALA A 99 -12.28 -4.86 -7.16
N LYS A 100 -11.11 -4.78 -6.51
CA LYS A 100 -10.80 -3.79 -5.51
C LYS A 100 -9.30 -3.61 -5.34
N GLU A 101 -8.89 -2.36 -5.18
CA GLU A 101 -7.56 -1.99 -4.71
C GLU A 101 -7.65 -1.62 -3.22
N VAL A 102 -6.87 -2.29 -2.38
CA VAL A 102 -6.84 -2.05 -0.93
C VAL A 102 -5.56 -1.32 -0.60
N TYR A 103 -5.68 -0.09 -0.10
CA TYR A 103 -4.53 0.68 0.38
C TYR A 103 -4.09 0.22 1.77
N PRO A 104 -2.80 0.42 2.12
CA PRO A 104 -2.28 -0.01 3.40
C PRO A 104 -2.94 0.71 4.57
N GLU A 105 -3.13 -0.01 5.67
CA GLU A 105 -3.63 0.57 6.92
C GLU A 105 -2.52 1.35 7.62
N ILE A 106 -2.81 2.59 8.00
CA ILE A 106 -1.87 3.42 8.76
C ILE A 106 -1.81 2.93 10.20
N LYS A 107 -0.61 2.58 10.65
CA LYS A 107 -0.35 2.09 12.01
C LYS A 107 0.03 3.19 12.99
N GLY A 108 0.74 4.18 12.52
CA GLY A 108 1.17 5.28 13.38
C GLY A 108 1.64 6.49 12.59
N ILE A 109 1.62 7.63 13.26
CA ILE A 109 2.05 8.91 12.74
C ILE A 109 2.95 9.57 13.78
N SER A 110 4.13 10.00 13.38
CA SER A 110 5.04 10.79 14.20
C SER A 110 5.25 12.15 13.56
N ILE A 111 5.11 13.21 14.35
CA ILE A 111 5.26 14.59 13.90
C ILE A 111 6.25 15.31 14.81
N ALA A 112 7.26 15.92 14.20
CA ALA A 112 8.16 16.84 14.88
C ALA A 112 7.87 18.25 14.37
N CYS A 113 7.55 19.16 15.29
CA CYS A 113 7.21 20.54 14.92
C CYS A 113 7.50 21.50 16.07
N PRO A 114 7.81 22.76 15.76
CA PRO A 114 7.91 23.82 16.78
C PRO A 114 6.59 24.00 17.51
N GLY A 115 6.65 24.16 18.84
CA GLY A 115 5.46 24.28 19.68
C GLY A 115 4.73 22.96 19.94
N GLY A 116 5.23 21.82 19.47
CA GLY A 116 4.66 20.48 19.75
C GLY A 116 4.63 20.10 21.23
N ASP A 117 5.44 20.73 22.06
CA ASP A 117 5.43 20.56 23.52
C ASP A 117 4.28 21.32 24.21
N ASN A 118 3.69 22.27 23.53
CA ASN A 118 2.51 22.96 24.04
C ASN A 118 1.27 22.07 23.97
N SER A 119 0.67 21.80 25.09
CA SER A 119 -0.49 20.87 25.19
C SER A 119 -1.69 21.28 24.35
N LYS A 120 -1.93 22.58 24.15
CA LYS A 120 -3.03 23.09 23.33
C LYS A 120 -2.76 22.87 21.84
N VAL A 121 -1.54 23.11 21.40
CA VAL A 121 -1.09 22.90 20.02
C VAL A 121 -1.13 21.41 19.71
N ARG A 122 -0.53 20.59 20.58
CA ARG A 122 -0.53 19.13 20.48
C ARG A 122 -1.95 18.58 20.34
N LYS A 123 -2.85 19.00 21.21
CA LYS A 123 -4.26 18.56 21.17
C LYS A 123 -4.92 18.91 19.85
N LYS A 124 -4.74 20.14 19.34
CA LYS A 124 -5.31 20.57 18.05
C LYS A 124 -4.82 19.70 16.91
N ILE A 125 -3.52 19.40 16.85
CA ILE A 125 -2.93 18.58 15.81
C ILE A 125 -3.48 17.16 15.89
N ILE A 126 -3.47 16.54 17.06
CA ILE A 126 -3.97 15.17 17.27
C ILE A 126 -5.45 15.07 16.89
N ASP A 127 -6.29 15.99 17.37
CA ASP A 127 -7.73 15.97 17.09
C ASP A 127 -8.02 16.15 15.60
N SER A 128 -7.28 17.05 14.93
CA SER A 128 -7.44 17.29 13.49
C SER A 128 -7.04 16.07 12.66
N ILE A 129 -5.90 15.46 12.95
CA ILE A 129 -5.40 14.29 12.21
C ILE A 129 -6.29 13.07 12.48
N SER A 130 -6.65 12.84 13.74
CA SER A 130 -7.52 11.74 14.12
C SER A 130 -8.87 11.81 13.40
N THR A 131 -9.44 13.00 13.29
CA THR A 131 -10.73 13.22 12.61
C THR A 131 -10.59 13.10 11.09
N ALA A 132 -9.55 13.71 10.50
CA ALA A 132 -9.37 13.74 9.05
C ALA A 132 -9.04 12.38 8.44
N PHE A 133 -8.27 11.55 9.15
CA PHE A 133 -7.76 10.26 8.65
C PHE A 133 -8.37 9.04 9.35
N GLY A 134 -9.25 9.23 10.33
CA GLY A 134 -9.88 8.12 11.06
C GLY A 134 -8.91 7.31 11.92
N ILE A 135 -7.79 7.92 12.35
CA ILE A 135 -6.72 7.25 13.11
C ILE A 135 -6.94 7.48 14.60
N SER A 136 -6.77 6.43 15.39
CA SER A 136 -6.84 6.55 16.85
C SER A 136 -5.78 7.50 17.39
N LYS A 137 -6.16 8.38 18.32
CA LYS A 137 -5.29 9.40 18.92
C LYS A 137 -4.02 8.83 19.57
N ASN A 138 -4.10 7.62 20.12
CA ASN A 138 -2.96 6.92 20.72
C ASN A 138 -1.91 6.43 19.71
N ARG A 139 -2.22 6.49 18.42
CA ARG A 139 -1.29 6.17 17.32
C ARG A 139 -0.60 7.40 16.73
N ILE A 140 -0.84 8.58 17.31
CA ILE A 140 -0.26 9.86 16.88
C ILE A 140 0.69 10.35 17.95
N CYS A 141 1.96 10.48 17.60
CA CYS A 141 3.01 11.00 18.46
C CYS A 141 3.44 12.38 17.97
N ILE A 142 3.54 13.36 18.88
CA ILE A 142 4.03 14.71 18.57
C ILE A 142 5.20 15.05 19.47
N VAL A 143 6.26 15.51 18.84
CA VAL A 143 7.49 15.94 19.49
C VAL A 143 7.71 17.41 19.21
N GLY A 144 7.96 18.20 20.24
CA GLY A 144 8.35 19.59 20.09
C GLY A 144 9.81 19.72 19.62
N THR A 145 10.02 20.58 18.63
CA THR A 145 11.37 21.01 18.21
C THR A 145 11.62 22.44 18.68
N LYS A 146 12.91 22.79 18.79
CA LYS A 146 13.33 24.15 19.17
C LYS A 146 13.15 25.13 18.03
#